data_1c8a10eb0a7e1d6435c333c2f721ec3f
#
_entry.id   1c8a10eb0a7e1d6435c333c2f721ec3f
#
_cell.length_a   1.000
_cell.length_b   1.000
_cell.length_c   1.000
_cell.angle_alpha   90.00
_cell.angle_beta   90.00
_cell.angle_gamma   90.00
#
_symmetry.space_group_name_H-M   'P 1'
#
loop_
_entity.id
_entity.type
_entity.pdbx_description
1 polymer ?
#
loop_
_entity_poly.entity_id
_entity_poly.type
_entity_poly.pdbx_seq_one_letter_code
_entity_poly.pdbx_strand_id
1 'polypeptide(L)'
;MKHNHIKALTFDTGGTILDWHSGFHEILIKIGNGHGIERDWHIVANELRRRSLVKILNLGEKEPPQYNFDDAHRMVLNELCTEYDLNIFTEEERYEIAWITPHNFKVWPDFMDILPTLREKFLCCSFTILSFRIILDTAKRNGLSWDSVFSCE
;
A
#
# COMPACT_ATOMS: atom_id res chain seq x y z
N MET A 1 5.00 -8.32 35.33
CA MET A 1 4.89 -9.55 34.52
C MET A 1 6.18 -9.71 33.73
N LYS A 2 6.81 -10.88 33.79
CA LYS A 2 8.07 -11.10 33.03
C LYS A 2 7.70 -11.36 31.57
N HIS A 3 7.90 -10.37 30.70
CA HIS A 3 7.71 -10.50 29.24
C HIS A 3 8.85 -11.28 28.55
N ASN A 4 9.52 -12.15 29.26
CA ASN A 4 10.69 -12.90 28.77
C ASN A 4 10.40 -13.95 27.69
N HIS A 5 9.18 -13.99 27.12
CA HIS A 5 8.79 -15.01 26.13
C HIS A 5 8.50 -14.47 24.73
N ILE A 6 8.42 -13.13 24.56
CA ILE A 6 8.22 -12.56 23.22
C ILE A 6 9.52 -12.71 22.43
N LYS A 7 9.43 -13.34 21.26
CA LYS A 7 10.58 -13.59 20.37
C LYS A 7 10.45 -12.86 19.04
N ALA A 8 9.22 -12.55 18.64
CA ALA A 8 8.94 -11.90 17.38
C ALA A 8 7.90 -10.79 17.56
N LEU A 9 8.00 -9.77 16.73
CA LEU A 9 7.03 -8.70 16.54
C LEU A 9 6.53 -8.78 15.12
N THR A 10 5.23 -8.79 14.93
CA THR A 10 4.60 -8.72 13.61
C THR A 10 3.96 -7.35 13.43
N PHE A 11 4.23 -6.74 12.29
CA PHE A 11 3.78 -5.38 11.99
C PHE A 11 2.78 -5.41 10.85
N ASP A 12 1.59 -4.83 11.05
CA ASP A 12 0.78 -4.36 9.94
C ASP A 12 1.56 -3.30 9.17
N THR A 13 1.39 -3.26 7.86
CA THR A 13 2.28 -2.47 7.00
C THR A 13 1.56 -1.32 6.31
N GLY A 14 0.41 -1.60 5.73
CA GLY A 14 -0.28 -0.65 4.86
C GLY A 14 -1.02 0.46 5.62
N GLY A 15 -0.37 1.57 5.90
CA GLY A 15 -0.88 2.71 6.67
C GLY A 15 -0.24 2.81 8.05
N THR A 16 0.11 1.66 8.65
CA THR A 16 0.82 1.62 9.93
C THR A 16 2.30 1.99 9.75
N ILE A 17 2.91 1.51 8.69
CA ILE A 17 4.34 1.74 8.37
C ILE A 17 4.51 2.53 7.09
N LEU A 18 3.71 2.23 6.05
CA LEU A 18 3.79 2.85 4.74
C LEU A 18 2.76 3.97 4.60
N ASP A 19 3.20 5.16 4.22
CA ASP A 19 2.34 6.30 3.90
C ASP A 19 1.73 6.14 2.49
N TRP A 20 0.69 5.33 2.41
CA TRP A 20 -0.04 5.10 1.16
C TRP A 20 -0.81 6.34 0.71
N HIS A 21 -1.31 7.15 1.69
CA HIS A 21 -2.18 8.28 1.38
C HIS A 21 -1.42 9.37 0.64
N SER A 22 -0.27 9.81 1.18
CA SER A 22 0.55 10.82 0.49
C SER A 22 1.03 10.31 -0.86
N GLY A 23 1.40 9.02 -0.96
CA GLY A 23 1.83 8.44 -2.22
C GLY A 23 0.75 8.52 -3.31
N PHE A 24 -0.46 8.07 -3.05
CA PHE A 24 -1.56 8.18 -4.01
C PHE A 24 -1.97 9.63 -4.27
N HIS A 25 -2.04 10.46 -3.24
CA HIS A 25 -2.44 11.85 -3.36
C HIS A 25 -1.46 12.64 -4.25
N GLU A 26 -0.15 12.51 -4.02
CA GLU A 26 0.90 13.18 -4.81
C GLU A 26 0.82 12.83 -6.30
N ILE A 27 0.67 11.54 -6.63
CA ILE A 27 0.60 11.10 -8.03
C ILE A 27 -0.69 11.53 -8.72
N LEU A 28 -1.82 11.46 -8.02
CA LEU A 28 -3.12 11.89 -8.56
C LEU A 28 -3.14 13.39 -8.85
N ILE A 29 -2.57 14.23 -7.96
CA ILE A 29 -2.38 15.66 -8.22
C ILE A 29 -1.49 15.89 -9.44
N LYS A 30 -0.35 15.23 -9.51
CA LYS A 30 0.60 15.38 -10.61
C LYS A 30 -0.07 15.11 -11.97
N ILE A 31 -0.75 13.95 -12.07
CA ILE A 31 -1.42 13.55 -13.31
C ILE A 31 -2.64 14.44 -13.60
N GLY A 32 -3.49 14.66 -12.60
CA GLY A 32 -4.67 15.51 -12.75
C GLY A 32 -4.35 16.92 -13.21
N ASN A 33 -3.33 17.55 -12.63
CA ASN A 33 -2.88 18.87 -13.06
C ASN A 33 -2.32 18.85 -14.49
N GLY A 34 -1.65 17.76 -14.89
CA GLY A 34 -1.20 17.57 -16.26
C GLY A 34 -2.34 17.58 -17.29
N HIS A 35 -3.52 17.17 -16.89
CA HIS A 35 -4.76 17.20 -17.70
C HIS A 35 -5.64 18.41 -17.39
N GLY A 36 -5.20 19.36 -16.55
CA GLY A 36 -5.99 20.54 -16.18
C GLY A 36 -7.23 20.23 -15.34
N ILE A 37 -7.23 19.13 -14.60
CA ILE A 37 -8.35 18.71 -13.76
C ILE A 37 -8.13 19.21 -12.34
N GLU A 38 -9.06 20.03 -11.86
CA GLU A 38 -9.10 20.49 -10.47
C GLU A 38 -10.16 19.70 -9.69
N ARG A 39 -9.75 19.03 -8.61
CA ARG A 39 -10.66 18.36 -7.68
C ARG A 39 -9.95 18.06 -6.35
N ASP A 40 -10.74 17.59 -5.39
CA ASP A 40 -10.21 17.04 -4.13
C ASP A 40 -9.65 15.65 -4.36
N TRP A 41 -8.34 15.59 -4.61
CA TRP A 41 -7.63 14.32 -4.84
C TRP A 41 -7.50 13.45 -3.58
N HIS A 42 -7.71 14.02 -2.37
CA HIS A 42 -7.79 13.23 -1.15
C HIS A 42 -8.96 12.25 -1.18
N ILE A 43 -10.10 12.67 -1.74
CA ILE A 43 -11.27 11.80 -1.91
C ILE A 43 -10.92 10.62 -2.81
N VAL A 44 -10.31 10.87 -3.96
CA VAL A 44 -9.96 9.81 -4.92
C VAL A 44 -8.93 8.85 -4.33
N ALA A 45 -7.90 9.36 -3.65
CA ALA A 45 -6.89 8.55 -2.98
C ALA A 45 -7.50 7.64 -1.88
N ASN A 46 -8.38 8.21 -1.07
CA ASN A 46 -9.08 7.47 -0.01
C ASN A 46 -10.01 6.39 -0.59
N GLU A 47 -10.77 6.71 -1.65
CA GLU A 47 -11.65 5.74 -2.31
C GLU A 47 -10.84 4.62 -2.99
N LEU A 48 -9.72 4.95 -3.64
CA LEU A 48 -8.81 3.95 -4.22
C LEU A 48 -8.35 2.95 -3.15
N ARG A 49 -7.87 3.45 -2.02
CA ARG A 49 -7.43 2.60 -0.91
C ARG A 49 -8.55 1.80 -0.30
N ARG A 50 -9.66 2.45 0.04
CA ARG A 50 -10.81 1.84 0.72
C ARG A 50 -11.41 0.71 -0.13
N ARG A 51 -11.67 0.97 -1.42
CA ARG A 51 -12.28 -0.04 -2.31
C ARG A 51 -11.33 -1.18 -2.61
N SER A 52 -10.02 -0.91 -2.78
CA SER A 52 -9.02 -1.97 -2.96
C SER A 52 -8.95 -2.88 -1.75
N LEU A 53 -9.02 -2.30 -0.53
CA LEU A 53 -9.07 -3.06 0.71
C LEU A 53 -10.34 -3.95 0.79
N VAL A 54 -11.50 -3.39 0.44
CA VAL A 54 -12.77 -4.17 0.42
C VAL A 54 -12.69 -5.34 -0.56
N LYS A 55 -12.12 -5.11 -1.76
CA LYS A 55 -11.94 -6.20 -2.75
C LYS A 55 -11.05 -7.31 -2.21
N ILE A 56 -9.91 -6.97 -1.64
CA ILE A 56 -8.94 -7.99 -1.21
C ILE A 56 -9.42 -8.75 0.04
N LEU A 57 -10.12 -8.08 0.96
CA LEU A 57 -10.68 -8.74 2.14
C LEU A 57 -11.81 -9.71 1.79
N ASN A 58 -12.50 -9.48 0.69
CA ASN A 58 -13.53 -10.35 0.15
C ASN A 58 -14.54 -10.86 1.20
N LEU A 59 -14.93 -9.97 2.13
CA LEU A 59 -15.74 -10.32 3.29
C LEU A 59 -17.10 -10.86 2.88
N GLY A 60 -17.45 -12.02 3.42
CA GLY A 60 -18.71 -12.70 3.15
C GLY A 60 -18.63 -13.79 2.08
N GLU A 61 -17.54 -13.87 1.33
CA GLU A 61 -17.29 -14.94 0.38
C GLU A 61 -16.62 -16.14 1.06
N LYS A 62 -16.81 -17.33 0.48
CA LYS A 62 -16.25 -18.58 1.04
C LYS A 62 -14.80 -18.79 0.65
N GLU A 63 -14.40 -18.25 -0.50
CA GLU A 63 -13.08 -18.45 -1.07
C GLU A 63 -12.32 -17.12 -1.12
N PRO A 64 -10.98 -17.13 -0.96
CA PRO A 64 -10.18 -15.93 -1.13
C PRO A 64 -10.24 -15.46 -2.59
N PRO A 65 -10.01 -14.16 -2.85
CA PRO A 65 -9.95 -13.63 -4.20
C PRO A 65 -8.82 -14.29 -5.01
N GLN A 66 -9.05 -14.49 -6.30
CA GLN A 66 -8.08 -15.06 -7.24
C GLN A 66 -7.12 -13.97 -7.82
N TYR A 67 -6.92 -12.90 -7.08
CA TYR A 67 -6.08 -11.75 -7.45
C TYR A 67 -5.44 -11.16 -6.19
N ASN A 68 -4.32 -10.49 -6.36
CA ASN A 68 -3.59 -9.86 -5.26
C ASN A 68 -3.95 -8.36 -5.10
N PHE A 69 -3.24 -7.68 -4.19
CA PHE A 69 -3.52 -6.28 -3.89
C PHE A 69 -3.17 -5.34 -5.04
N ASP A 70 -2.19 -5.67 -5.87
CA ASP A 70 -1.84 -4.90 -7.06
C ASP A 70 -2.95 -4.93 -8.10
N ASP A 71 -3.52 -6.11 -8.32
CA ASP A 71 -4.69 -6.26 -9.19
C ASP A 71 -5.89 -5.49 -8.64
N ALA A 72 -6.11 -5.54 -7.32
CA ALA A 72 -7.19 -4.78 -6.68
C ALA A 72 -7.03 -3.27 -6.90
N HIS A 73 -5.81 -2.71 -6.78
CA HIS A 73 -5.55 -1.31 -7.09
C HIS A 73 -5.91 -0.97 -8.54
N ARG A 74 -5.48 -1.79 -9.50
CA ARG A 74 -5.75 -1.58 -10.93
C ARG A 74 -7.25 -1.64 -11.23
N MET A 75 -7.94 -2.64 -10.71
CA MET A 75 -9.39 -2.80 -10.92
C MET A 75 -10.16 -1.60 -10.38
N VAL A 76 -9.87 -1.21 -9.14
CA VAL A 76 -10.54 -0.08 -8.48
C VAL A 76 -10.21 1.24 -9.17
N LEU A 77 -8.97 1.46 -9.59
CA LEU A 77 -8.61 2.68 -10.31
C LEU A 77 -9.41 2.82 -11.61
N ASN A 78 -9.62 1.74 -12.36
CA ASN A 78 -10.45 1.77 -13.58
C ASN A 78 -11.92 2.10 -13.27
N GLU A 79 -12.48 1.57 -12.18
CA GLU A 79 -13.81 1.94 -11.69
C GLU A 79 -13.89 3.45 -11.36
N LEU A 80 -12.91 3.95 -10.60
CA LEU A 80 -12.85 5.36 -10.22
C LEU A 80 -12.64 6.28 -11.43
N CYS A 81 -11.84 5.86 -12.41
CA CYS A 81 -11.68 6.64 -13.65
C CYS A 81 -13.01 6.83 -14.38
N THR A 82 -13.86 5.83 -14.38
CA THR A 82 -15.20 5.92 -14.96
C THR A 82 -16.13 6.79 -14.11
N GLU A 83 -16.16 6.56 -12.79
CA GLU A 83 -17.06 7.24 -11.86
C GLU A 83 -16.74 8.73 -11.71
N TYR A 84 -15.47 9.09 -11.76
CA TYR A 84 -14.99 10.45 -11.57
C TYR A 84 -14.61 11.16 -12.88
N ASP A 85 -15.03 10.66 -14.04
CA ASP A 85 -14.73 11.24 -15.35
C ASP A 85 -13.22 11.45 -15.61
N LEU A 86 -12.39 10.47 -15.16
CA LEU A 86 -10.94 10.47 -15.33
C LEU A 86 -10.49 9.54 -16.47
N ASN A 87 -11.39 9.23 -17.42
CA ASN A 87 -11.07 8.34 -18.55
C ASN A 87 -10.02 8.93 -19.52
N ILE A 88 -9.68 10.21 -19.36
CA ILE A 88 -8.57 10.86 -20.05
C ILE A 88 -7.19 10.34 -19.60
N PHE A 89 -7.09 9.75 -18.40
CA PHE A 89 -5.84 9.15 -17.94
C PHE A 89 -5.43 8.00 -18.84
N THR A 90 -4.22 8.08 -19.37
CA THR A 90 -3.64 7.03 -20.24
C THR A 90 -3.39 5.75 -19.48
N GLU A 91 -3.14 4.65 -20.19
CA GLU A 91 -2.78 3.36 -19.57
C GLU A 91 -1.45 3.47 -18.80
N GLU A 92 -0.50 4.25 -19.27
CA GLU A 92 0.79 4.49 -18.59
C GLU A 92 0.58 5.25 -17.28
N GLU A 93 -0.29 6.26 -17.28
CA GLU A 93 -0.63 7.02 -16.07
C GLU A 93 -1.37 6.16 -15.05
N ARG A 94 -2.31 5.34 -15.51
CA ARG A 94 -3.00 4.36 -14.65
C ARG A 94 -2.04 3.34 -14.07
N TYR A 95 -1.07 2.89 -14.87
CA TYR A 95 -0.01 2.00 -14.41
C TYR A 95 0.89 2.70 -13.37
N GLU A 96 1.24 3.98 -13.58
CA GLU A 96 1.99 4.76 -12.60
C GLU A 96 1.23 4.87 -11.26
N ILE A 97 -0.08 5.13 -11.30
CA ILE A 97 -0.91 5.22 -10.09
C ILE A 97 -1.05 3.87 -9.39
N ALA A 98 -1.49 2.83 -10.12
CA ALA A 98 -1.94 1.58 -9.52
C ALA A 98 -0.81 0.59 -9.22
N TRP A 99 0.32 0.70 -9.92
CA TRP A 99 1.46 -0.20 -9.79
C TRP A 99 2.70 0.52 -9.26
N ILE A 100 3.23 1.50 -10.00
CA ILE A 100 4.51 2.12 -9.61
C ILE A 100 4.42 2.79 -8.25
N THR A 101 3.34 3.51 -7.98
CA THR A 101 3.18 4.27 -6.73
C THR A 101 3.13 3.38 -5.49
N PRO A 102 2.34 2.30 -5.41
CA PRO A 102 2.36 1.41 -4.24
C PRO A 102 3.72 0.79 -3.93
N HIS A 103 4.48 0.45 -4.96
CA HIS A 103 5.84 -0.10 -4.82
C HIS A 103 6.88 0.92 -4.38
N ASN A 104 6.48 2.21 -4.30
CA ASN A 104 7.34 3.33 -3.92
C ASN A 104 6.84 4.10 -2.69
N PHE A 105 5.88 3.58 -1.94
CA PHE A 105 5.40 4.22 -0.72
C PHE A 105 6.56 4.50 0.25
N LYS A 106 6.51 5.67 0.85
CA LYS A 106 7.47 6.08 1.89
C LYS A 106 7.11 5.42 3.21
N VAL A 107 8.11 5.16 4.02
CA VAL A 107 7.96 4.69 5.40
C VAL A 107 7.85 5.90 6.31
N TRP A 108 7.03 5.81 7.36
CA TRP A 108 6.99 6.82 8.40
C TRP A 108 8.36 6.95 9.08
N PRO A 109 8.88 8.18 9.28
CA PRO A 109 10.24 8.39 9.80
C PRO A 109 10.49 7.70 11.14
N ASP A 110 9.53 7.72 12.06
CA ASP A 110 9.64 7.12 13.39
C ASP A 110 9.87 5.59 13.33
N PHE A 111 9.30 4.92 12.34
CA PHE A 111 9.52 3.48 12.17
C PHE A 111 10.93 3.17 11.65
N MET A 112 11.46 4.01 10.76
CA MET A 112 12.82 3.88 10.26
C MET A 112 13.85 3.93 11.39
N ASP A 113 13.65 4.83 12.34
CA ASP A 113 14.56 5.05 13.46
C ASP A 113 14.51 3.90 14.48
N ILE A 114 13.34 3.32 14.72
CA ILE A 114 13.16 2.32 15.79
C ILE A 114 13.42 0.88 15.34
N LEU A 115 13.19 0.54 14.07
CA LEU A 115 13.28 -0.84 13.58
C LEU A 115 14.65 -1.51 13.86
N PRO A 116 15.80 -0.84 13.63
CA PRO A 116 17.10 -1.42 13.95
C PRO A 116 17.22 -1.84 15.43
N THR A 117 16.77 -0.98 16.34
CA THR A 117 16.81 -1.25 17.79
C THR A 117 15.89 -2.41 18.19
N LEU A 118 14.72 -2.53 17.55
CA LEU A 118 13.81 -3.65 17.80
C LEU A 118 14.41 -4.97 17.31
N ARG A 119 15.09 -4.97 16.17
CA ARG A 119 15.72 -6.15 15.57
C ARG A 119 16.90 -6.69 16.39
N GLU A 120 17.52 -5.89 17.23
CA GLU A 120 18.51 -6.39 18.20
C GLU A 120 17.93 -7.35 19.24
N LYS A 121 16.61 -7.27 19.48
CA LYS A 121 15.93 -7.99 20.57
C LYS A 121 14.88 -8.97 20.11
N PHE A 122 14.30 -8.74 18.94
CA PHE A 122 13.15 -9.47 18.42
C PHE A 122 13.35 -9.78 16.93
N LEU A 123 12.74 -10.87 16.47
CA LEU A 123 12.49 -11.05 15.04
C LEU A 123 11.40 -10.06 14.62
N CYS A 124 11.70 -9.17 13.69
CA CYS A 124 10.75 -8.16 13.19
C CYS A 124 10.23 -8.58 11.82
N CYS A 125 8.92 -8.86 11.75
CA CYS A 125 8.29 -9.43 10.57
C CYS A 125 7.19 -8.50 10.05
N SER A 126 7.15 -8.29 8.73
CA SER A 126 5.95 -7.72 8.10
C SER A 126 4.84 -8.77 8.10
N PHE A 127 3.61 -8.36 8.48
CA PHE A 127 2.41 -9.19 8.40
C PHE A 127 1.28 -8.35 7.77
N THR A 128 0.93 -8.65 6.52
CA THR A 128 0.15 -7.72 5.72
C THR A 128 -0.73 -8.41 4.68
N ILE A 129 -1.75 -7.69 4.21
CA ILE A 129 -2.55 -8.05 3.05
C ILE A 129 -2.03 -7.44 1.74
N LEU A 130 -1.02 -6.57 1.80
CA LEU A 130 -0.35 -6.06 0.60
C LEU A 130 0.35 -7.20 -0.11
N SER A 131 0.53 -7.08 -1.44
CA SER A 131 1.29 -8.07 -2.20
C SER A 131 2.71 -8.20 -1.65
N PHE A 132 3.25 -9.41 -1.76
CA PHE A 132 4.63 -9.68 -1.36
C PHE A 132 5.62 -8.75 -2.08
N ARG A 133 5.33 -8.46 -3.35
CA ARG A 133 6.14 -7.57 -4.16
C ARG A 133 6.16 -6.14 -3.66
N ILE A 134 5.01 -5.56 -3.26
CA ILE A 134 4.95 -4.21 -2.65
C ILE A 134 5.86 -4.16 -1.42
N ILE A 135 5.83 -5.17 -0.56
CA ILE A 135 6.65 -5.17 0.66
C ILE A 135 8.14 -5.24 0.35
N LEU A 136 8.55 -6.07 -0.59
CA LEU A 136 9.96 -6.16 -0.97
C LEU A 136 10.46 -4.87 -1.62
N ASP A 137 9.70 -4.30 -2.54
CA ASP A 137 10.10 -3.09 -3.26
C ASP A 137 10.15 -1.88 -2.32
N THR A 138 9.15 -1.70 -1.45
CA THR A 138 9.13 -0.63 -0.45
C THR A 138 10.24 -0.81 0.58
N ALA A 139 10.49 -2.04 1.04
CA ALA A 139 11.60 -2.33 1.95
C ALA A 139 12.95 -1.96 1.33
N LYS A 140 13.20 -2.41 0.10
CA LYS A 140 14.42 -2.11 -0.65
C LYS A 140 14.60 -0.60 -0.87
N ARG A 141 13.53 0.09 -1.26
CA ARG A 141 13.56 1.53 -1.53
C ARG A 141 13.84 2.37 -0.29
N ASN A 142 13.25 2.00 0.84
CA ASN A 142 13.37 2.74 2.09
C ASN A 142 14.50 2.23 2.99
N GLY A 143 15.22 1.19 2.60
CA GLY A 143 16.28 0.60 3.43
C GLY A 143 15.77 -0.18 4.64
N LEU A 144 14.51 -0.65 4.60
CA LEU A 144 13.97 -1.52 5.65
C LEU A 144 14.60 -2.92 5.57
N SER A 145 14.83 -3.51 6.73
CA SER A 145 15.32 -4.88 6.84
C SER A 145 14.35 -5.70 7.68
N TRP A 146 13.52 -6.51 7.03
CA TRP A 146 12.65 -7.48 7.68
C TRP A 146 13.40 -8.79 7.95
N ASP A 147 13.13 -9.44 9.08
CA ASP A 147 13.62 -10.79 9.33
C ASP A 147 12.73 -11.84 8.63
N SER A 148 11.47 -11.51 8.39
CA SER A 148 10.56 -12.29 7.57
C SER A 148 9.41 -11.42 7.03
N VAL A 149 8.79 -11.88 5.95
CA VAL A 149 7.61 -11.23 5.35
C VAL A 149 6.50 -12.25 5.23
N PHE A 150 5.33 -11.91 5.74
CA PHE A 150 4.09 -12.66 5.59
C PHE A 150 3.08 -11.80 4.86
N SER A 151 2.66 -12.26 3.69
CA SER A 151 1.62 -11.69 2.86
C SER A 151 0.44 -12.66 2.75
N CYS A 152 -0.74 -12.17 2.43
CA CYS A 152 -1.92 -12.99 2.11
C CYS A 152 -1.91 -13.50 0.66
N GLU A 153 -0.86 -13.29 -0.08
CA GLU A 153 -0.66 -13.72 -1.46
C GLU A 153 -0.23 -15.18 -1.53
#